data_f6273ff6e90c14862221073e5226c8a5
#
_entry.id   f6273ff6e90c14862221073e5226c8a5
#
_cell.length_a   1.000
_cell.length_b   1.000
_cell.length_c   1.000
_cell.angle_alpha   90.00
_cell.angle_beta   90.00
_cell.angle_gamma   90.00
#
_symmetry.space_group_name_H-M   'P 1'
#
loop_
_entity.id
_entity.type
_entity.pdbx_description
1 polymer ?
#
loop_
_entity_poly.entity_id
_entity_poly.type
_entity_poly.pdbx_seq_one_letter_code
_entity_poly.pdbx_strand_id
1 'polypeptide(L)'
;MGFSAAWLELREPADHAARDNALLADAAIAAGENPVIVDLGCGTGSTIRAFEGRLARPAEWRLIDNDPELLAHAATAATGRDDSATTHRIDLRELDALPLHGAGLVTASALLDLCSHDWVKALADRLSRYKLPFYAALNYDGQMDWTPADPADAIVTRAFNTHQRGDKGFGPALGPDAAYAIAKIFTAAGYSVLQAESPWRLGSSEAALQRELVTGIADAAHQAGAAEALGWGALRSGNVDSAACRIGHRDLLALPAGAA
;
A
#
# COMPACT_ATOMS: atom_id res chain seq x y z
N MET A 1 5.32 -5.39 -13.59
CA MET A 1 4.95 -6.60 -12.84
C MET A 1 3.61 -6.28 -12.19
N GLY A 2 2.53 -7.02 -12.49
CA GLY A 2 1.18 -6.80 -11.93
C GLY A 2 0.91 -7.82 -10.81
N PHE A 3 0.08 -7.45 -9.86
CA PHE A 3 -0.43 -8.38 -8.84
C PHE A 3 -1.68 -9.08 -9.38
N SER A 4 -1.83 -10.39 -9.11
CA SER A 4 -3.06 -11.10 -9.48
C SER A 4 -4.23 -10.71 -8.55
N ALA A 5 -5.46 -10.75 -9.08
CA ALA A 5 -6.65 -10.53 -8.27
C ALA A 5 -6.73 -11.51 -7.08
N ALA A 6 -6.33 -12.77 -7.28
CA ALA A 6 -6.29 -13.78 -6.24
C ALA A 6 -5.33 -13.43 -5.09
N TRP A 7 -4.15 -12.86 -5.39
CA TRP A 7 -3.23 -12.37 -4.36
C TRP A 7 -3.82 -11.19 -3.59
N LEU A 8 -4.44 -10.23 -4.31
CA LEU A 8 -5.07 -9.06 -3.68
C LEU A 8 -6.24 -9.47 -2.78
N GLU A 9 -7.05 -10.43 -3.20
CA GLU A 9 -8.15 -10.99 -2.40
C GLU A 9 -7.63 -11.72 -1.15
N LEU A 10 -6.56 -12.51 -1.29
CA LEU A 10 -5.97 -13.27 -0.19
C LEU A 10 -5.41 -12.36 0.91
N ARG A 11 -4.80 -11.25 0.55
CA ARG A 11 -4.19 -10.32 1.51
C ARG A 11 -5.17 -9.33 2.14
N GLU A 12 -6.28 -9.05 1.49
CA GLU A 12 -7.19 -7.96 1.88
C GLU A 12 -7.68 -8.01 3.34
N PRO A 13 -8.05 -9.18 3.91
CA PRO A 13 -8.43 -9.24 5.33
C PRO A 13 -7.30 -8.76 6.26
N ALA A 14 -6.04 -9.13 5.97
CA ALA A 14 -4.88 -8.69 6.73
C ALA A 14 -4.61 -7.19 6.53
N ASP A 15 -4.77 -6.68 5.31
CA ASP A 15 -4.66 -5.26 4.99
C ASP A 15 -5.68 -4.44 5.81
N HIS A 16 -6.93 -4.86 5.85
CA HIS A 16 -7.98 -4.17 6.60
C HIS A 16 -7.75 -4.20 8.10
N ALA A 17 -7.31 -5.35 8.64
CA ALA A 17 -7.01 -5.49 10.06
C ALA A 17 -5.79 -4.67 10.50
N ALA A 18 -4.86 -4.42 9.58
CA ALA A 18 -3.62 -3.69 9.85
C ALA A 18 -3.76 -2.17 9.81
N ARG A 19 -4.67 -1.63 8.96
CA ARG A 19 -4.83 -0.18 8.80
C ARG A 19 -5.09 0.51 10.14
N ASP A 20 -4.46 1.65 10.35
CA ASP A 20 -4.74 2.49 11.52
C ASP A 20 -6.11 3.16 11.38
N ASN A 21 -7.01 2.84 12.30
CA ASN A 21 -8.40 3.31 12.27
C ASN A 21 -8.53 4.82 12.49
N ALA A 22 -7.63 5.44 13.25
CA ALA A 22 -7.67 6.88 13.52
C ALA A 22 -7.24 7.65 12.27
N LEU A 23 -6.12 7.27 11.64
CA LEU A 23 -5.68 7.90 10.39
C LEU A 23 -6.67 7.69 9.24
N LEU A 24 -7.31 6.52 9.17
CA LEU A 24 -8.33 6.26 8.16
C LEU A 24 -9.58 7.13 8.39
N ALA A 25 -9.97 7.36 9.64
CA ALA A 25 -11.06 8.29 9.98
C ALA A 25 -10.69 9.75 9.66
N ASP A 26 -9.46 10.16 9.98
CA ASP A 26 -8.98 11.50 9.64
C ASP A 26 -8.90 11.70 8.12
N ALA A 27 -8.51 10.68 7.36
CA ALA A 27 -8.53 10.71 5.90
C ALA A 27 -9.96 10.83 5.34
N ALA A 28 -10.94 10.16 5.96
CA ALA A 28 -12.35 10.30 5.59
C ALA A 28 -12.88 11.72 5.84
N ILE A 29 -12.47 12.35 6.95
CA ILE A 29 -12.80 13.76 7.24
C ILE A 29 -12.12 14.66 6.21
N ALA A 30 -10.85 14.42 5.87
CA ALA A 30 -10.11 15.22 4.90
C ALA A 30 -10.71 15.15 3.48
N ALA A 31 -11.42 14.06 3.13
CA ALA A 31 -12.12 13.93 1.86
C ALA A 31 -13.29 14.94 1.69
N GLY A 32 -13.77 15.54 2.79
CA GLY A 32 -14.80 16.56 2.79
C GLY A 32 -16.23 16.01 2.76
N GLU A 33 -17.21 16.93 2.70
CA GLU A 33 -18.63 16.57 2.78
C GLU A 33 -19.17 15.87 1.51
N ASN A 34 -18.61 16.16 0.35
CA ASN A 34 -18.96 15.54 -0.93
C ASN A 34 -17.68 14.89 -1.49
N PRO A 35 -17.32 13.71 -1.00
CA PRO A 35 -16.02 13.15 -1.24
C PRO A 35 -15.84 12.72 -2.70
N VAL A 36 -14.82 13.29 -3.36
CA VAL A 36 -14.30 12.85 -4.66
C VAL A 36 -12.90 12.29 -4.39
N ILE A 37 -12.74 10.98 -4.52
CA ILE A 37 -11.52 10.28 -4.11
C ILE A 37 -10.82 9.69 -5.34
N VAL A 38 -9.53 10.00 -5.50
CA VAL A 38 -8.68 9.43 -6.55
C VAL A 38 -7.82 8.33 -5.91
N ASP A 39 -8.03 7.07 -6.27
CA ASP A 39 -7.29 5.93 -5.74
C ASP A 39 -6.22 5.44 -6.71
N LEU A 40 -4.95 5.61 -6.36
CA LEU A 40 -3.79 5.30 -7.20
C LEU A 40 -3.38 3.84 -7.02
N GLY A 41 -3.35 3.06 -8.11
CA GLY A 41 -3.11 1.63 -8.06
C GLY A 41 -4.24 0.92 -7.31
N CYS A 42 -5.48 1.19 -7.70
CA CYS A 42 -6.67 0.78 -6.96
C CYS A 42 -6.84 -0.76 -6.84
N GLY A 43 -6.13 -1.54 -7.65
CA GLY A 43 -6.22 -2.99 -7.65
C GLY A 43 -7.67 -3.47 -7.79
N THR A 44 -8.13 -4.28 -6.84
CA THR A 44 -9.51 -4.80 -6.78
C THR A 44 -10.48 -3.89 -5.99
N GLY A 45 -10.07 -2.66 -5.60
CA GLY A 45 -10.91 -1.71 -4.87
C GLY A 45 -10.93 -1.91 -3.35
N SER A 46 -9.86 -2.46 -2.78
CA SER A 46 -9.73 -2.65 -1.32
C SER A 46 -9.86 -1.34 -0.53
N THR A 47 -9.37 -0.21 -1.09
CA THR A 47 -9.50 1.11 -0.47
C THR A 47 -10.96 1.53 -0.35
N ILE A 48 -11.82 1.29 -1.36
CA ILE A 48 -13.26 1.57 -1.30
C ILE A 48 -13.89 0.83 -0.12
N ARG A 49 -13.55 -0.45 0.03
CA ARG A 49 -14.08 -1.29 1.13
C ARG A 49 -13.55 -0.84 2.50
N ALA A 50 -12.31 -0.36 2.58
CA ALA A 50 -11.75 0.17 3.82
C ALA A 50 -12.46 1.46 4.30
N PHE A 51 -12.95 2.30 3.37
CA PHE A 51 -13.68 3.53 3.69
C PHE A 51 -15.18 3.31 3.95
N GLU A 52 -15.68 2.06 3.85
CA GLU A 52 -17.09 1.75 4.08
C GLU A 52 -17.59 2.24 5.45
N GLY A 53 -18.70 3.00 5.44
CA GLY A 53 -19.32 3.56 6.65
C GLY A 53 -18.52 4.68 7.33
N ARG A 54 -17.44 5.18 6.71
CA ARG A 54 -16.57 6.21 7.28
C ARG A 54 -16.74 7.59 6.60
N LEU A 55 -17.17 7.60 5.36
CA LEU A 55 -17.40 8.83 4.60
C LEU A 55 -18.73 9.50 5.01
N ALA A 56 -18.75 10.84 5.00
CA ALA A 56 -19.93 11.62 5.40
C ALA A 56 -21.12 11.41 4.46
N ARG A 57 -20.87 11.10 3.20
CA ARG A 57 -21.84 10.83 2.13
C ARG A 57 -21.27 9.82 1.15
N PRO A 58 -22.11 9.26 0.25
CA PRO A 58 -21.61 8.47 -0.87
C PRO A 58 -20.56 9.24 -1.67
N ALA A 59 -19.48 8.51 -2.03
CA ALA A 59 -18.32 9.08 -2.71
C ALA A 59 -18.39 8.93 -4.23
N GLU A 60 -17.73 9.85 -4.93
CA GLU A 60 -17.29 9.66 -6.30
C GLU A 60 -15.85 9.11 -6.27
N TRP A 61 -15.65 7.89 -6.75
CA TRP A 61 -14.34 7.27 -6.86
C TRP A 61 -13.79 7.39 -8.27
N ARG A 62 -12.54 7.83 -8.39
CA ARG A 62 -11.74 7.81 -9.62
C ARG A 62 -10.65 6.76 -9.44
N LEU A 63 -10.88 5.59 -10.03
CA LEU A 63 -10.07 4.39 -9.81
C LEU A 63 -8.99 4.31 -10.88
N ILE A 64 -7.73 4.38 -10.47
CA ILE A 64 -6.59 4.41 -11.36
C ILE A 64 -5.83 3.10 -11.25
N ASP A 65 -5.67 2.40 -12.36
CA ASP A 65 -4.78 1.24 -12.51
C ASP A 65 -4.37 1.10 -13.98
N ASN A 66 -3.31 0.36 -14.26
CA ASN A 66 -2.93 0.03 -15.64
C ASN A 66 -3.51 -1.31 -16.11
N ASP A 67 -4.01 -2.14 -15.18
CA ASP A 67 -4.60 -3.45 -15.44
C ASP A 67 -6.14 -3.34 -15.60
N PRO A 68 -6.68 -3.65 -16.82
CA PRO A 68 -8.11 -3.55 -17.07
C PRO A 68 -8.93 -4.60 -16.30
N GLU A 69 -8.35 -5.75 -15.93
CA GLU A 69 -9.07 -6.78 -15.16
C GLU A 69 -9.24 -6.31 -13.71
N LEU A 70 -8.19 -5.73 -13.12
CA LEU A 70 -8.27 -5.15 -11.78
C LEU A 70 -9.25 -3.97 -11.73
N LEU A 71 -9.26 -3.10 -12.74
CA LEU A 71 -10.23 -2.01 -12.84
C LEU A 71 -11.68 -2.51 -12.91
N ALA A 72 -11.94 -3.62 -13.59
CA ALA A 72 -13.28 -4.22 -13.62
C ALA A 72 -13.72 -4.71 -12.23
N HIS A 73 -12.81 -5.33 -11.47
CA HIS A 73 -13.08 -5.72 -10.08
C HIS A 73 -13.33 -4.49 -9.18
N ALA A 74 -12.52 -3.46 -9.30
CA ALA A 74 -12.65 -2.24 -8.50
C ALA A 74 -13.96 -1.50 -8.76
N ALA A 75 -14.40 -1.42 -10.03
CA ALA A 75 -15.68 -0.84 -10.39
C ALA A 75 -16.86 -1.57 -9.72
N THR A 76 -16.77 -2.90 -9.63
CA THR A 76 -17.81 -3.72 -8.97
C THR A 76 -17.85 -3.44 -7.46
N ALA A 77 -16.73 -3.12 -6.83
CA ALA A 77 -16.67 -2.82 -5.41
C ALA A 77 -17.49 -1.57 -5.03
N ALA A 78 -17.64 -0.58 -5.92
CA ALA A 78 -18.44 0.61 -5.69
C ALA A 78 -19.95 0.39 -5.95
N THR A 79 -20.32 -0.48 -6.90
CA THR A 79 -21.74 -0.66 -7.33
C THR A 79 -22.65 -1.28 -6.27
N GLY A 80 -22.12 -1.98 -5.28
CA GLY A 80 -22.89 -2.53 -4.14
C GLY A 80 -23.19 -1.50 -3.03
N ARG A 81 -22.79 -0.25 -3.23
CA ARG A 81 -22.88 0.90 -2.32
C ARG A 81 -23.52 2.06 -3.09
N ASP A 82 -24.00 3.07 -2.37
CA ASP A 82 -24.52 4.28 -3.03
C ASP A 82 -23.39 5.13 -3.66
N ASP A 83 -22.17 4.63 -3.70
CA ASP A 83 -21.01 5.26 -4.32
C ASP A 83 -21.07 5.19 -5.84
N SER A 84 -20.43 6.15 -6.49
CA SER A 84 -20.16 6.13 -7.93
C SER A 84 -18.67 5.89 -8.21
N ALA A 85 -18.35 5.21 -9.28
CA ALA A 85 -16.97 4.97 -9.67
C ALA A 85 -16.75 5.19 -11.17
N THR A 86 -15.64 5.86 -11.49
CA THR A 86 -15.11 5.97 -12.85
C THR A 86 -13.74 5.33 -12.89
N THR A 87 -13.52 4.42 -13.83
CA THR A 87 -12.24 3.75 -14.02
C THR A 87 -11.38 4.50 -15.04
N HIS A 88 -10.11 4.64 -14.72
CA HIS A 88 -9.11 5.29 -15.59
C HIS A 88 -7.93 4.35 -15.78
N ARG A 89 -7.78 3.80 -16.98
CA ARG A 89 -6.60 3.02 -17.32
C ARG A 89 -5.43 3.93 -17.59
N ILE A 90 -4.64 4.21 -16.56
CA ILE A 90 -3.49 5.12 -16.60
C ILE A 90 -2.26 4.39 -16.08
N ASP A 91 -1.14 4.53 -16.79
CA ASP A 91 0.17 4.19 -16.24
C ASP A 91 0.57 5.26 -15.22
N LEU A 92 0.80 4.87 -13.99
CA LEU A 92 1.14 5.81 -12.91
C LEU A 92 2.47 6.55 -13.15
N ARG A 93 3.28 6.17 -14.14
CA ARG A 93 4.42 6.98 -14.61
C ARG A 93 3.97 8.29 -15.26
N GLU A 94 2.73 8.36 -15.73
CA GLU A 94 2.13 9.53 -16.39
C GLU A 94 1.33 10.37 -15.38
N LEU A 95 2.02 10.93 -14.37
CA LEU A 95 1.37 11.71 -13.30
C LEU A 95 0.50 12.86 -13.83
N ASP A 96 0.82 13.41 -15.02
CA ASP A 96 0.05 14.48 -15.64
C ASP A 96 -1.33 14.05 -16.12
N ALA A 97 -1.53 12.77 -16.36
CA ALA A 97 -2.81 12.20 -16.77
C ALA A 97 -3.80 12.00 -15.59
N LEU A 98 -3.35 12.14 -14.34
CA LEU A 98 -4.19 11.90 -13.17
C LEU A 98 -5.38 12.88 -13.12
N PRO A 99 -6.63 12.40 -12.92
CA PRO A 99 -7.84 13.20 -12.88
C PRO A 99 -8.03 13.91 -11.52
N LEU A 100 -7.11 14.82 -11.15
CA LEU A 100 -7.07 15.47 -9.84
C LEU A 100 -8.02 16.64 -9.69
N HIS A 101 -8.52 17.21 -10.80
CA HIS A 101 -9.40 18.39 -10.70
C HIS A 101 -10.69 18.07 -9.95
N GLY A 102 -11.00 18.85 -8.92
CA GLY A 102 -12.19 18.67 -8.09
C GLY A 102 -12.11 17.48 -7.11
N ALA A 103 -10.96 16.80 -7.01
CA ALA A 103 -10.77 15.79 -5.98
C ALA A 103 -10.73 16.42 -4.58
N GLY A 104 -11.18 15.67 -3.58
CA GLY A 104 -11.08 16.02 -2.15
C GLY A 104 -9.98 15.23 -1.43
N LEU A 105 -9.65 14.03 -1.93
CA LEU A 105 -8.62 13.17 -1.35
C LEU A 105 -7.95 12.35 -2.45
N VAL A 106 -6.66 12.12 -2.32
CA VAL A 106 -5.94 11.11 -3.10
C VAL A 106 -5.49 9.98 -2.18
N THR A 107 -5.63 8.74 -2.62
CA THR A 107 -5.26 7.56 -1.82
C THR A 107 -4.28 6.66 -2.60
N ALA A 108 -3.47 5.92 -1.86
CA ALA A 108 -2.66 4.81 -2.37
C ALA A 108 -2.52 3.74 -1.29
N SER A 109 -2.50 2.47 -1.65
CA SER A 109 -2.34 1.39 -0.69
C SER A 109 -1.33 0.38 -1.18
N ALA A 110 -0.31 0.07 -0.36
CA ALA A 110 0.77 -0.86 -0.68
C ALA A 110 1.41 -0.59 -2.06
N LEU A 111 1.64 0.67 -2.36
CA LEU A 111 2.15 1.15 -3.64
C LEU A 111 3.49 1.86 -3.53
N LEU A 112 3.66 2.74 -2.53
CA LEU A 112 4.75 3.72 -2.55
C LEU A 112 6.12 3.10 -2.25
N ASP A 113 6.17 1.94 -1.63
CA ASP A 113 7.40 1.16 -1.47
C ASP A 113 7.92 0.60 -2.82
N LEU A 114 7.08 0.50 -3.84
CA LEU A 114 7.45 0.13 -5.20
C LEU A 114 7.93 1.32 -6.03
N CYS A 115 7.64 2.54 -5.59
CA CYS A 115 7.95 3.78 -6.31
C CYS A 115 9.35 4.29 -5.98
N SER A 116 9.95 5.04 -6.91
CA SER A 116 11.22 5.73 -6.67
C SER A 116 11.01 7.01 -5.87
N HIS A 117 12.09 7.49 -5.25
CA HIS A 117 12.12 8.79 -4.56
C HIS A 117 11.65 9.94 -5.47
N ASP A 118 12.12 9.96 -6.71
CA ASP A 118 11.81 11.03 -7.67
C ASP A 118 10.33 11.00 -8.08
N TRP A 119 9.77 9.80 -8.25
CA TRP A 119 8.35 9.65 -8.53
C TRP A 119 7.47 10.14 -7.38
N VAL A 120 7.80 9.75 -6.14
CA VAL A 120 7.05 10.21 -4.95
C VAL A 120 7.17 11.71 -4.77
N LYS A 121 8.35 12.29 -5.05
CA LYS A 121 8.55 13.73 -5.02
C LYS A 121 7.68 14.43 -6.08
N ALA A 122 7.66 13.94 -7.31
CA ALA A 122 6.84 14.49 -8.38
C ALA A 122 5.34 14.41 -8.05
N LEU A 123 4.89 13.31 -7.44
CA LEU A 123 3.52 13.19 -6.93
C LEU A 123 3.24 14.24 -5.86
N ALA A 124 4.08 14.39 -4.84
CA ALA A 124 3.90 15.36 -3.76
C ALA A 124 3.87 16.80 -4.29
N ASP A 125 4.78 17.16 -5.20
CA ASP A 125 4.79 18.47 -5.86
C ASP A 125 3.50 18.73 -6.65
N ARG A 126 2.95 17.69 -7.30
CA ARG A 126 1.70 17.79 -8.05
C ARG A 126 0.50 17.95 -7.11
N LEU A 127 0.39 17.11 -6.07
CA LEU A 127 -0.71 17.20 -5.11
C LEU A 127 -0.71 18.53 -4.35
N SER A 128 0.47 19.08 -4.06
CA SER A 128 0.62 20.40 -3.42
C SER A 128 0.03 21.53 -4.26
N ARG A 129 0.18 21.49 -5.60
CA ARG A 129 -0.41 22.51 -6.50
C ARG A 129 -1.94 22.50 -6.45
N TYR A 130 -2.55 21.34 -6.25
CA TYR A 130 -4.00 21.18 -6.10
C TYR A 130 -4.47 21.30 -4.64
N LYS A 131 -3.53 21.42 -3.68
CA LYS A 131 -3.80 21.41 -2.23
C LYS A 131 -4.61 20.18 -1.80
N LEU A 132 -4.29 19.01 -2.33
CA LEU A 132 -5.01 17.78 -2.06
C LEU A 132 -4.43 17.04 -0.87
N PRO A 133 -5.25 16.64 0.12
CA PRO A 133 -4.85 15.65 1.11
C PRO A 133 -4.44 14.33 0.46
N PHE A 134 -3.50 13.63 1.07
CA PHE A 134 -3.02 12.34 0.59
C PHE A 134 -2.97 11.31 1.71
N TYR A 135 -3.66 10.20 1.52
CA TYR A 135 -3.62 9.05 2.42
C TYR A 135 -2.90 7.88 1.76
N ALA A 136 -1.78 7.48 2.34
CA ALA A 136 -0.99 6.34 1.88
C ALA A 136 -0.97 5.25 2.96
N ALA A 137 -1.59 4.10 2.67
CA ALA A 137 -1.67 2.99 3.62
C ALA A 137 -0.71 1.86 3.29
N LEU A 138 -0.35 1.10 4.33
CA LEU A 138 0.40 -0.16 4.21
C LEU A 138 1.73 0.00 3.48
N ASN A 139 2.45 1.08 3.77
CA ASN A 139 3.79 1.30 3.22
C ASN A 139 4.79 0.46 3.99
N TYR A 140 5.49 -0.45 3.31
CA TYR A 140 6.47 -1.34 3.93
C TYR A 140 7.59 -0.55 4.63
N ASP A 141 7.98 -0.98 5.85
CA ASP A 141 8.98 -0.29 6.68
C ASP A 141 10.27 -1.08 6.89
N GLY A 142 10.40 -2.22 6.22
CA GLY A 142 11.62 -3.04 6.25
C GLY A 142 11.71 -4.03 7.42
N GLN A 143 10.74 -4.05 8.33
CA GLN A 143 10.77 -4.90 9.51
C GLN A 143 9.97 -6.20 9.30
N MET A 144 10.55 -7.30 9.73
CA MET A 144 9.91 -8.62 9.75
C MET A 144 10.31 -9.36 11.02
N ASP A 145 9.31 -9.79 11.78
CA ASP A 145 9.50 -10.62 12.98
C ASP A 145 8.79 -11.95 12.79
N TRP A 146 9.46 -13.04 13.16
CA TRP A 146 8.98 -14.40 12.97
C TRP A 146 8.94 -15.16 14.31
N THR A 147 7.89 -15.95 14.50
CA THR A 147 7.72 -16.80 15.69
C THR A 147 7.39 -18.24 15.26
N PRO A 148 8.15 -19.26 15.69
CA PRO A 148 9.40 -19.13 16.44
C PRO A 148 10.51 -18.46 15.63
N ALA A 149 11.50 -17.84 16.31
CA ALA A 149 12.63 -17.22 15.63
C ALA A 149 13.56 -18.27 15.00
N ASP A 150 14.18 -17.94 13.87
CA ASP A 150 15.16 -18.75 13.17
C ASP A 150 16.43 -17.93 12.92
N PRO A 151 17.63 -18.50 13.04
CA PRO A 151 18.90 -17.78 12.79
C PRO A 151 19.00 -17.14 11.39
N ALA A 152 18.31 -17.68 10.38
CA ALA A 152 18.31 -17.15 9.02
C ALA A 152 17.36 -15.94 8.84
N ASP A 153 16.43 -15.66 9.77
CA ASP A 153 15.45 -14.58 9.63
C ASP A 153 16.10 -13.23 9.29
N ALA A 154 17.14 -12.86 10.02
CA ALA A 154 17.82 -11.58 9.81
C ALA A 154 18.60 -11.54 8.47
N ILE A 155 19.11 -12.66 7.98
CA ILE A 155 19.81 -12.75 6.69
C ILE A 155 18.80 -12.58 5.57
N VAL A 156 17.70 -13.35 5.63
CA VAL A 156 16.62 -13.32 4.63
C VAL A 156 15.98 -11.94 4.57
N THR A 157 15.66 -11.33 5.73
CA THR A 157 15.08 -9.98 5.77
C THR A 157 16.00 -8.95 5.12
N ARG A 158 17.31 -8.97 5.40
CA ARG A 158 18.26 -8.04 4.77
C ARG A 158 18.35 -8.24 3.26
N ALA A 159 18.38 -9.48 2.79
CA ALA A 159 18.44 -9.78 1.36
C ALA A 159 17.15 -9.39 0.65
N PHE A 160 16.00 -9.68 1.24
CA PHE A 160 14.70 -9.22 0.75
C PHE A 160 14.67 -7.69 0.65
N ASN A 161 15.07 -6.97 1.70
CA ASN A 161 15.14 -5.52 1.70
C ASN A 161 16.08 -4.96 0.61
N THR A 162 17.16 -5.65 0.32
CA THR A 162 18.05 -5.30 -0.80
C THR A 162 17.33 -5.48 -2.13
N HIS A 163 16.62 -6.59 -2.31
CA HIS A 163 15.82 -6.85 -3.51
C HIS A 163 14.68 -5.83 -3.70
N GLN A 164 14.03 -5.39 -2.60
CA GLN A 164 12.94 -4.42 -2.67
C GLN A 164 13.41 -3.03 -3.13
N ARG A 165 14.68 -2.67 -2.98
CA ARG A 165 15.24 -1.41 -3.52
C ARG A 165 15.51 -1.45 -5.03
N GLY A 166 15.35 -2.61 -5.67
CA GLY A 166 15.46 -2.75 -7.13
C GLY A 166 14.35 -2.01 -7.87
N ASP A 167 14.55 -1.77 -9.18
CA ASP A 167 13.54 -1.14 -10.02
C ASP A 167 12.27 -2.02 -10.13
N LYS A 168 11.13 -1.44 -9.81
CA LYS A 168 9.81 -2.05 -9.90
C LYS A 168 8.95 -1.44 -11.01
N GLY A 169 9.57 -0.69 -11.92
CA GLY A 169 8.91 0.01 -13.03
C GLY A 169 8.85 1.53 -12.87
N PHE A 170 9.32 2.05 -11.72
CA PHE A 170 9.36 3.49 -11.41
C PHE A 170 10.80 3.99 -11.17
N GLY A 171 11.81 3.23 -11.55
CA GLY A 171 13.21 3.42 -11.16
C GLY A 171 13.53 2.75 -9.81
N PRO A 172 14.71 3.04 -9.20
CA PRO A 172 15.09 2.47 -7.92
C PRO A 172 14.03 2.71 -6.86
N ALA A 173 13.42 1.63 -6.35
CA ALA A 173 12.29 1.70 -5.44
C ALA A 173 12.72 2.15 -4.02
N LEU A 174 11.82 2.83 -3.30
CA LEU A 174 12.02 3.16 -1.90
C LEU A 174 12.14 1.91 -1.02
N GLY A 175 11.38 0.86 -1.36
CA GLY A 175 11.41 -0.42 -0.64
C GLY A 175 11.24 -0.24 0.88
N PRO A 176 12.15 -0.79 1.68
CA PRO A 176 12.07 -0.75 3.15
C PRO A 176 12.18 0.66 3.75
N ASP A 177 12.61 1.65 2.99
CA ASP A 177 12.76 3.03 3.44
C ASP A 177 11.52 3.89 3.16
N ALA A 178 10.48 3.30 2.53
CA ALA A 178 9.32 4.01 2.00
C ALA A 178 8.61 4.86 3.07
N ALA A 179 8.24 4.28 4.20
CA ALA A 179 7.50 4.97 5.24
C ALA A 179 8.20 6.27 5.71
N TYR A 180 9.54 6.21 5.87
CA TYR A 180 10.34 7.37 6.29
C TYR A 180 10.53 8.40 5.15
N ALA A 181 10.83 7.92 3.95
CA ALA A 181 11.10 8.77 2.80
C ALA A 181 9.86 9.57 2.39
N ILE A 182 8.68 8.91 2.34
CA ILE A 182 7.40 9.55 1.99
C ILE A 182 7.10 10.69 2.95
N ALA A 183 7.22 10.47 4.26
CA ALA A 183 6.97 11.52 5.25
C ALA A 183 7.87 12.73 5.05
N LYS A 184 9.17 12.52 4.82
CA LYS A 184 10.12 13.61 4.53
C LYS A 184 9.77 14.37 3.25
N ILE A 185 9.43 13.66 2.18
CA ILE A 185 9.08 14.26 0.89
C ILE A 185 7.85 15.15 1.03
N PHE A 186 6.77 14.64 1.64
CA PHE A 186 5.54 15.41 1.83
C PHE A 186 5.73 16.59 2.79
N THR A 187 6.49 16.42 3.87
CA THR A 187 6.85 17.54 4.76
C THR A 187 7.63 18.62 4.01
N ALA A 188 8.59 18.24 3.17
CA ALA A 188 9.34 19.19 2.33
C ALA A 188 8.46 19.89 1.27
N ALA A 189 7.38 19.25 0.82
CA ALA A 189 6.37 19.82 -0.07
C ALA A 189 5.34 20.72 0.65
N GLY A 190 5.50 20.96 1.97
CA GLY A 190 4.66 21.85 2.76
C GLY A 190 3.43 21.20 3.41
N TYR A 191 3.41 19.88 3.53
CA TYR A 191 2.33 19.15 4.21
C TYR A 191 2.61 18.97 5.70
N SER A 192 1.54 19.00 6.50
CA SER A 192 1.53 18.39 7.83
C SER A 192 1.34 16.88 7.66
N VAL A 193 2.23 16.07 8.24
CA VAL A 193 2.23 14.63 8.04
C VAL A 193 1.99 13.91 9.36
N LEU A 194 0.97 13.06 9.38
CA LEU A 194 0.65 12.12 10.45
C LEU A 194 1.03 10.71 10.01
N GLN A 195 1.55 9.90 10.93
CA GLN A 195 1.89 8.49 10.67
C GLN A 195 1.46 7.60 11.82
N ALA A 196 1.08 6.37 11.49
CA ALA A 196 0.81 5.30 12.45
C ALA A 196 1.37 3.97 11.97
N GLU A 197 1.63 3.05 12.89
CA GLU A 197 2.00 1.67 12.54
C GLU A 197 0.78 0.92 12.03
N SER A 198 0.96 0.17 10.94
CA SER A 198 -0.07 -0.67 10.33
C SER A 198 0.48 -2.06 9.98
N PRO A 199 1.11 -2.78 10.94
CA PRO A 199 1.76 -4.04 10.64
C PRO A 199 0.76 -5.15 10.37
N TRP A 200 1.03 -6.02 9.40
CA TRP A 200 0.40 -7.32 9.38
C TRP A 200 0.82 -8.13 10.59
N ARG A 201 -0.15 -8.81 11.20
CA ARG A 201 0.04 -9.79 12.27
C ARG A 201 -0.65 -11.07 11.85
N LEU A 202 0.12 -12.00 11.30
CA LEU A 202 -0.40 -13.22 10.71
C LEU A 202 -0.15 -14.39 11.65
N GLY A 203 -1.21 -15.13 11.95
CA GLY A 203 -1.17 -16.36 12.72
C GLY A 203 -1.60 -17.57 11.89
N SER A 204 -2.02 -18.63 12.55
CA SER A 204 -2.48 -19.86 11.89
C SER A 204 -3.78 -19.66 11.08
N SER A 205 -4.62 -18.69 11.45
CA SER A 205 -5.80 -18.31 10.66
C SER A 205 -5.46 -17.77 9.26
N GLU A 206 -4.28 -17.14 9.11
CA GLU A 206 -3.77 -16.59 7.85
C GLU A 206 -2.73 -17.49 7.18
N ALA A 207 -2.76 -18.83 7.46
CA ALA A 207 -1.76 -19.76 6.96
C ALA A 207 -1.58 -19.75 5.43
N ALA A 208 -2.64 -19.55 4.67
CA ALA A 208 -2.57 -19.43 3.21
C ALA A 208 -1.78 -18.18 2.80
N LEU A 209 -2.07 -17.03 3.41
CA LEU A 209 -1.34 -15.78 3.16
C LEU A 209 0.12 -15.90 3.59
N GLN A 210 0.40 -16.54 4.74
CA GLN A 210 1.77 -16.77 5.19
C GLN A 210 2.57 -17.60 4.19
N ARG A 211 1.99 -18.65 3.59
CA ARG A 211 2.69 -19.49 2.59
C ARG A 211 3.09 -18.69 1.36
N GLU A 212 2.16 -17.94 0.79
CA GLU A 212 2.44 -17.10 -0.39
C GLU A 212 3.48 -16.02 -0.06
N LEU A 213 3.32 -15.35 1.09
CA LEU A 213 4.26 -14.34 1.57
C LEU A 213 5.68 -14.90 1.74
N VAL A 214 5.81 -16.02 2.45
CA VAL A 214 7.10 -16.69 2.70
C VAL A 214 7.76 -17.11 1.40
N THR A 215 6.99 -17.65 0.45
CA THR A 215 7.49 -18.04 -0.87
C THR A 215 8.06 -16.83 -1.61
N GLY A 216 7.30 -15.73 -1.68
CA GLY A 216 7.75 -14.50 -2.34
C GLY A 216 8.98 -13.86 -1.67
N ILE A 217 9.06 -13.89 -0.34
CA ILE A 217 10.23 -13.39 0.41
C ILE A 217 11.46 -14.27 0.14
N ALA A 218 11.30 -15.60 0.18
CA ALA A 218 12.40 -16.52 -0.04
C ALA A 218 12.98 -16.40 -1.46
N ASP A 219 12.12 -16.32 -2.47
CA ASP A 219 12.53 -16.15 -3.86
C ASP A 219 13.27 -14.81 -4.08
N ALA A 220 12.72 -13.71 -3.57
CA ALA A 220 13.34 -12.40 -3.68
C ALA A 220 14.69 -12.33 -2.94
N ALA A 221 14.77 -12.90 -1.73
CA ALA A 221 16.01 -12.94 -0.97
C ALA A 221 17.07 -13.83 -1.64
N HIS A 222 16.66 -14.95 -2.24
CA HIS A 222 17.56 -15.82 -3.02
C HIS A 222 18.11 -15.08 -4.25
N GLN A 223 17.27 -14.36 -5.00
CA GLN A 223 17.69 -13.52 -6.13
C GLN A 223 18.67 -12.41 -5.69
N ALA A 224 18.56 -11.93 -4.45
CA ALA A 224 19.52 -11.00 -3.85
C ALA A 224 20.78 -11.65 -3.27
N GLY A 225 20.96 -12.98 -3.45
CA GLY A 225 22.17 -13.70 -3.10
C GLY A 225 22.16 -14.38 -1.72
N ALA A 226 21.03 -14.46 -1.01
CA ALA A 226 20.93 -15.21 0.23
C ALA A 226 20.77 -16.70 -0.06
N ALA A 227 21.85 -17.49 0.10
CA ALA A 227 21.84 -18.92 -0.19
C ALA A 227 20.86 -19.71 0.70
N GLU A 228 20.65 -19.27 1.93
CA GLU A 228 19.77 -19.88 2.93
C GLU A 228 18.29 -19.66 2.65
N ALA A 229 17.93 -18.70 1.79
CA ALA A 229 16.56 -18.21 1.65
C ALA A 229 15.56 -19.29 1.23
N LEU A 230 15.90 -20.16 0.28
CA LEU A 230 14.99 -21.23 -0.17
C LEU A 230 14.76 -22.29 0.92
N GLY A 231 15.81 -22.65 1.67
CA GLY A 231 15.70 -23.56 2.83
C GLY A 231 14.86 -22.95 3.95
N TRP A 232 15.08 -21.68 4.26
CA TRP A 232 14.27 -20.90 5.18
C TRP A 232 12.80 -20.86 4.75
N GLY A 233 12.52 -20.59 3.47
CA GLY A 233 11.18 -20.57 2.91
C GLY A 233 10.46 -21.90 3.05
N ALA A 234 11.13 -23.02 2.74
CA ALA A 234 10.58 -24.37 2.89
C ALA A 234 10.23 -24.67 4.37
N LEU A 235 11.14 -24.33 5.31
CA LEU A 235 10.91 -24.50 6.73
C LEU A 235 9.70 -23.69 7.23
N ARG A 236 9.63 -22.41 6.87
CA ARG A 236 8.53 -21.51 7.27
C ARG A 236 7.19 -21.96 6.70
N SER A 237 7.14 -22.31 5.39
CA SER A 237 5.92 -22.78 4.73
C SER A 237 5.40 -24.09 5.32
N GLY A 238 6.29 -24.96 5.78
CA GLY A 238 5.92 -26.21 6.45
C GLY A 238 5.36 -26.05 7.86
N ASN A 239 5.55 -24.88 8.49
CA ASN A 239 5.19 -24.64 9.89
C ASN A 239 4.13 -23.54 10.08
N VAL A 240 3.49 -23.04 9.02
CA VAL A 240 2.53 -21.92 9.10
C VAL A 240 1.37 -22.15 10.06
N ASP A 241 0.96 -23.41 10.28
CA ASP A 241 -0.16 -23.76 11.16
C ASP A 241 0.17 -23.56 12.66
N SER A 242 1.47 -23.41 13.00
CA SER A 242 1.96 -23.16 14.37
C SER A 242 2.88 -21.95 14.46
N ALA A 243 3.07 -21.23 13.37
CA ALA A 243 3.92 -20.06 13.28
C ALA A 243 3.10 -18.75 13.28
N ALA A 244 3.79 -17.66 13.60
CA ALA A 244 3.25 -16.32 13.44
C ALA A 244 4.32 -15.40 12.85
N CYS A 245 3.88 -14.33 12.17
CA CYS A 245 4.80 -13.29 11.75
C CYS A 245 4.18 -11.90 11.89
N ARG A 246 5.06 -10.90 12.06
CA ARG A 246 4.74 -9.49 11.94
C ARG A 246 5.52 -8.92 10.76
N ILE A 247 4.80 -8.32 9.81
CA ILE A 247 5.40 -7.60 8.70
C ILE A 247 5.10 -6.11 8.90
N GLY A 248 6.15 -5.33 9.05
CA GLY A 248 6.03 -3.91 9.37
C GLY A 248 5.54 -3.09 8.19
N HIS A 249 4.52 -2.29 8.44
CA HIS A 249 3.99 -1.27 7.55
C HIS A 249 3.65 -0.02 8.34
N ARG A 250 3.54 1.12 7.64
CA ARG A 250 3.02 2.37 8.19
C ARG A 250 2.00 2.99 7.27
N ASP A 251 0.95 3.52 7.89
CA ASP A 251 -0.01 4.41 7.25
C ASP A 251 0.46 5.86 7.42
N LEU A 252 0.11 6.69 6.45
CA LEU A 252 0.46 8.11 6.43
C LEU A 252 -0.73 8.93 5.93
N LEU A 253 -1.02 10.04 6.61
CA LEU A 253 -1.91 11.08 6.13
C LEU A 253 -1.14 12.39 6.02
N ALA A 254 -1.08 12.94 4.81
CA ALA A 254 -0.48 14.23 4.52
C ALA A 254 -1.59 15.27 4.24
N LEU A 255 -1.65 16.32 5.05
CA LEU A 255 -2.62 17.41 4.96
C LEU A 255 -1.91 18.67 4.44
N PRO A 256 -2.40 19.33 3.36
CA PRO A 256 -1.80 20.54 2.85
C PRO A 256 -1.92 21.69 3.87
N ALA A 257 -0.94 22.59 3.90
CA ALA A 257 -0.98 23.73 4.79
C ALA A 257 -2.27 24.59 4.55
N GLY A 258 -3.01 24.84 5.62
CA GLY A 258 -4.25 25.63 5.58
C GLY A 258 -5.53 24.81 5.32
N ALA A 259 -5.46 23.49 5.35
CA ALA A 259 -6.62 22.61 5.47
C ALA A 259 -6.91 22.40 6.97
N ALA A 260 -7.56 23.38 7.61
CA ALA A 260 -8.06 23.31 8.98
C ALA A 260 -9.48 23.87 8.99
#